data_e240d04dac71a1b4ab70562b98f16794
#
_entry.id   e240d04dac71a1b4ab70562b98f16794
#
_cell.length_a   1.000
_cell.length_b   1.000
_cell.length_c   1.000
_cell.angle_alpha   90.00
_cell.angle_beta   90.00
_cell.angle_gamma   90.00
#
_symmetry.space_group_name_H-M   'P 1'
#
loop_
_entity.id
_entity.type
_entity.pdbx_description
1 polymer ?
#
loop_
_entity_poly.entity_id
_entity_poly.type
_entity_poly.pdbx_seq_one_letter_code
_entity_poly.pdbx_strand_id
1 'polypeptide(L)'
;GCLGSFETGEGEKEDGHGFEGKLSQEQLLTDPDQATDFVKETQVDALAVAIGTSHGAYKFSRKPDGDILALNVVKAINKRLPGLHMVMHGSSSVPQELQDIINANGGEMPQTWGTPVDEIVEGIKHGVRKVNIDTDCRMAISGQFRKILLEKKTEFDPRKFTKPATDAMQVVCESRYEA
;
A
#
# COMPACT_ATOMS: atom_id res chain seq x y z
N GLY A 1 10.63 -14.34 2.35
CA GLY A 1 11.20 -13.67 3.51
C GLY A 1 10.84 -12.19 3.53
N CYS A 2 11.10 -11.55 4.64
CA CYS A 2 10.89 -10.12 4.85
C CYS A 2 12.05 -9.54 5.65
N LEU A 3 12.60 -8.42 5.20
CA LEU A 3 13.66 -7.70 5.88
C LEU A 3 13.34 -6.19 5.94
N GLY A 4 13.68 -5.56 7.06
CA GLY A 4 13.41 -4.17 7.35
C GLY A 4 12.09 -3.99 8.11
N SER A 5 11.74 -2.73 8.37
CA SER A 5 10.51 -2.38 9.09
C SER A 5 9.51 -1.69 8.19
N PHE A 6 8.24 -2.11 8.27
CA PHE A 6 7.10 -1.42 7.66
C PHE A 6 6.39 -0.51 8.66
N GLU A 7 6.95 -0.36 9.86
CA GLU A 7 6.39 0.41 10.97
C GLU A 7 6.94 1.84 10.95
N THR A 8 6.56 2.61 9.95
CA THR A 8 7.10 3.97 9.77
C THR A 8 6.23 5.08 10.33
N GLY A 9 5.29 4.81 11.22
CA GLY A 9 4.60 5.90 11.84
C GLY A 9 3.08 5.76 11.99
N GLU A 10 2.35 6.82 11.78
CA GLU A 10 0.99 7.08 12.25
C GLU A 10 -0.08 6.04 11.84
N GLY A 11 0.16 5.22 10.80
CA GLY A 11 -0.83 4.26 10.28
C GLY A 11 -0.96 2.94 11.04
N GLU A 12 0.00 2.58 11.89
CA GLU A 12 0.03 1.24 12.52
C GLU A 12 -0.60 1.17 13.91
N LYS A 13 -1.13 2.28 14.41
CA LYS A 13 -1.87 2.29 15.68
C LYS A 13 -3.18 1.49 15.64
N GLU A 14 -3.65 1.13 14.44
CA GLU A 14 -4.90 0.37 14.29
C GLU A 14 -4.77 -1.11 14.70
N ASP A 15 -3.59 -1.72 14.53
CA ASP A 15 -3.39 -3.16 14.78
C ASP A 15 -2.74 -3.48 16.15
N GLY A 16 -2.38 -2.48 16.94
CA GLY A 16 -1.91 -2.65 18.33
C GLY A 16 -0.51 -3.26 18.49
N HIS A 17 0.25 -3.38 17.42
CA HIS A 17 1.59 -4.00 17.40
C HIS A 17 2.74 -3.04 17.09
N GLY A 18 2.57 -1.75 17.38
CA GLY A 18 3.60 -0.74 17.12
C GLY A 18 4.82 -0.88 18.03
N PHE A 19 6.01 -0.65 17.48
CA PHE A 19 7.26 -0.59 18.22
C PHE A 19 7.32 0.72 19.03
N GLU A 20 7.57 0.62 20.36
CA GLU A 20 7.70 1.78 21.27
C GLU A 20 9.08 2.45 21.15
N GLY A 21 9.51 2.84 19.96
CA GLY A 21 10.80 3.50 19.75
C GLY A 21 10.83 4.33 18.48
N LYS A 22 11.63 5.39 18.47
CA LYS A 22 11.94 6.13 17.23
C LYS A 22 13.09 5.43 16.52
N LEU A 23 12.79 4.67 15.48
CA LEU A 23 13.81 4.14 14.57
C LEU A 23 14.35 5.26 13.67
N SER A 24 15.64 5.21 13.33
CA SER A 24 16.18 6.09 12.31
C SER A 24 15.66 5.64 10.93
N GLN A 25 15.65 6.57 9.95
CA GLN A 25 15.20 6.24 8.60
C GLN A 25 16.03 5.08 7.98
N GLU A 26 17.31 4.99 8.30
CA GLU A 26 18.18 3.88 7.86
C GLU A 26 17.78 2.54 8.48
N GLN A 27 17.32 2.53 9.72
CA GLN A 27 16.84 1.32 10.41
C GLN A 27 15.49 0.83 9.88
N LEU A 28 14.72 1.71 9.25
CA LEU A 28 13.43 1.39 8.64
C LEU A 28 13.58 0.74 7.27
N LEU A 29 14.66 1.05 6.55
CA LEU A 29 14.89 0.53 5.21
C LEU A 29 15.61 -0.82 5.24
N THR A 30 15.34 -1.64 4.23
CA THR A 30 16.08 -2.89 4.03
C THR A 30 17.51 -2.57 3.61
N ASP A 31 18.50 -3.08 4.36
CA ASP A 31 19.89 -3.00 3.99
C ASP A 31 20.21 -3.98 2.84
N PRO A 32 20.79 -3.51 1.71
CA PRO A 32 21.07 -4.37 0.56
C PRO A 32 22.09 -5.49 0.80
N ASP A 33 23.02 -5.31 1.72
CA ASP A 33 24.01 -6.34 2.05
C ASP A 33 23.38 -7.42 2.93
N GLN A 34 22.59 -7.04 3.93
CA GLN A 34 21.77 -7.97 4.71
C GLN A 34 20.78 -8.75 3.85
N ALA A 35 20.13 -8.09 2.87
CA ALA A 35 19.24 -8.76 1.93
C ALA A 35 20.00 -9.82 1.10
N THR A 36 21.22 -9.51 0.69
CA THR A 36 22.07 -10.43 -0.06
C THR A 36 22.44 -11.65 0.76
N ASP A 37 22.87 -11.47 2.01
CA ASP A 37 23.24 -12.57 2.90
C ASP A 37 22.02 -13.41 3.26
N PHE A 38 20.89 -12.78 3.57
CA PHE A 38 19.64 -13.47 3.86
C PHE A 38 19.20 -14.38 2.70
N VAL A 39 19.20 -13.88 1.46
CA VAL A 39 18.81 -14.66 0.29
C VAL A 39 19.78 -15.81 0.03
N LYS A 40 21.09 -15.60 0.21
CA LYS A 40 22.09 -16.67 0.07
C LYS A 40 21.91 -17.80 1.09
N GLU A 41 21.62 -17.44 2.34
CA GLU A 41 21.45 -18.42 3.41
C GLU A 41 20.13 -19.16 3.35
N THR A 42 19.05 -18.46 2.98
CA THR A 42 17.69 -19.02 3.04
C THR A 42 17.20 -19.58 1.71
N GLN A 43 17.80 -19.18 0.59
CA GLN A 43 17.42 -19.57 -0.77
C GLN A 43 15.95 -19.26 -1.10
N VAL A 44 15.41 -18.13 -0.58
CA VAL A 44 14.04 -17.71 -0.88
C VAL A 44 13.88 -17.25 -2.33
N ASP A 45 12.74 -17.54 -2.94
CA ASP A 45 12.41 -17.11 -4.31
C ASP A 45 12.01 -15.64 -4.37
N ALA A 46 11.45 -15.10 -3.28
CA ALA A 46 11.01 -13.72 -3.19
C ALA A 46 11.30 -13.13 -1.81
N LEU A 47 11.61 -11.84 -1.78
CA LEU A 47 11.90 -11.09 -0.57
C LEU A 47 11.03 -9.83 -0.48
N ALA A 48 10.28 -9.68 0.60
CA ALA A 48 9.64 -8.42 0.93
C ALA A 48 10.66 -7.44 1.49
N VAL A 49 10.72 -6.26 0.89
CA VAL A 49 11.69 -5.22 1.21
C VAL A 49 10.99 -3.98 1.77
N ALA A 50 11.54 -3.41 2.83
CA ALA A 50 11.10 -2.14 3.39
C ALA A 50 11.79 -1.00 2.64
N ILE A 51 11.01 -0.18 1.99
CA ILE A 51 11.49 0.91 1.12
C ILE A 51 10.81 2.25 1.42
N GLY A 52 10.42 2.46 2.69
CA GLY A 52 9.83 3.73 3.15
C GLY A 52 8.31 3.77 3.11
N THR A 53 7.63 2.66 2.85
CA THR A 53 6.16 2.57 2.91
C THR A 53 5.69 2.11 4.28
N SER A 54 4.45 2.50 4.66
CA SER A 54 3.74 1.98 5.83
C SER A 54 2.40 1.36 5.42
N HIS A 55 1.87 0.48 6.28
CA HIS A 55 0.53 -0.07 6.11
C HIS A 55 -0.55 0.97 6.46
N GLY A 56 -1.81 0.67 6.09
CA GLY A 56 -2.97 1.49 6.43
C GLY A 56 -3.25 2.63 5.44
N ALA A 57 -4.32 3.39 5.74
CA ALA A 57 -4.80 4.48 4.92
C ALA A 57 -4.08 5.81 5.20
N TYR A 58 -3.65 6.02 6.43
CA TYR A 58 -3.10 7.30 6.91
C TYR A 58 -1.58 7.31 6.80
N LYS A 59 -1.07 7.36 5.56
CA LYS A 59 0.38 7.31 5.28
C LYS A 59 1.03 8.69 5.31
N PHE A 60 0.45 9.64 4.58
CA PHE A 60 1.01 10.98 4.45
C PHE A 60 -0.07 12.04 4.68
N SER A 61 0.21 12.98 5.59
CA SER A 61 -0.67 14.11 5.89
C SER A 61 -0.62 15.22 4.82
N ARG A 62 0.37 15.17 3.92
CA ARG A 62 0.55 16.08 2.78
C ARG A 62 0.72 15.27 1.50
N LYS A 63 0.28 15.84 0.38
CA LYS A 63 0.51 15.22 -0.93
C LYS A 63 2.01 15.00 -1.13
N PRO A 64 2.45 13.77 -1.45
CA PRO A 64 3.85 13.52 -1.80
C PRO A 64 4.28 14.35 -3.00
N ASP A 65 5.49 14.89 -2.95
CA ASP A 65 6.10 15.73 -3.99
C ASP A 65 7.31 15.04 -4.67
N GLY A 66 7.38 13.70 -4.55
CA GLY A 66 8.42 12.83 -5.14
C GLY A 66 9.27 12.14 -4.07
N ASP A 67 10.06 11.18 -4.51
CA ASP A 67 11.04 10.41 -3.73
C ASP A 67 10.52 9.81 -2.41
N ILE A 68 9.28 9.32 -2.43
CA ILE A 68 8.69 8.63 -1.27
C ILE A 68 9.28 7.24 -1.09
N LEU A 69 9.44 6.51 -2.19
CA LEU A 69 10.05 5.20 -2.17
C LEU A 69 11.58 5.32 -2.21
N ALA A 70 12.24 4.54 -1.37
CA ALA A 70 13.69 4.38 -1.42
C ALA A 70 14.10 3.52 -2.63
N LEU A 71 13.86 4.04 -3.85
CA LEU A 71 14.16 3.36 -5.11
C LEU A 71 15.64 3.04 -5.29
N ASN A 72 16.53 3.81 -4.65
CA ASN A 72 17.95 3.52 -4.56
C ASN A 72 18.22 2.18 -3.86
N VAL A 73 17.46 1.84 -2.82
CA VAL A 73 17.54 0.53 -2.13
C VAL A 73 17.08 -0.59 -3.06
N VAL A 74 15.94 -0.41 -3.75
CA VAL A 74 15.42 -1.38 -4.74
C VAL A 74 16.49 -1.65 -5.82
N LYS A 75 17.05 -0.59 -6.40
CA LYS A 75 18.12 -0.68 -7.43
C LYS A 75 19.37 -1.37 -6.90
N ALA A 76 19.76 -1.08 -5.67
CA ALA A 76 20.94 -1.68 -5.05
C ALA A 76 20.75 -3.18 -4.80
N ILE A 77 19.58 -3.61 -4.32
CA ILE A 77 19.24 -5.03 -4.13
C ILE A 77 19.18 -5.74 -5.49
N ASN A 78 18.49 -5.18 -6.47
CA ASN A 78 18.38 -5.77 -7.81
C ASN A 78 19.75 -5.96 -8.49
N LYS A 79 20.66 -5.02 -8.29
CA LYS A 79 22.05 -5.12 -8.81
C LYS A 79 22.82 -6.29 -8.20
N ARG A 80 22.62 -6.55 -6.89
CA ARG A 80 23.30 -7.65 -6.16
C ARG A 80 22.64 -9.00 -6.41
N LEU A 81 21.32 -9.00 -6.60
CA LEU A 81 20.47 -10.18 -6.72
C LEU A 81 19.55 -10.05 -7.95
N PRO A 82 20.09 -10.11 -9.17
CA PRO A 82 19.33 -9.76 -10.39
C PRO A 82 18.18 -10.73 -10.72
N GLY A 83 18.12 -11.88 -10.07
CA GLY A 83 17.04 -12.87 -10.24
C GLY A 83 16.00 -12.86 -9.12
N LEU A 84 16.20 -12.06 -8.07
CA LEU A 84 15.30 -12.03 -6.93
C LEU A 84 14.01 -11.29 -7.25
N HIS A 85 12.87 -11.90 -6.88
CA HIS A 85 11.58 -11.23 -6.93
C HIS A 85 11.36 -10.39 -5.67
N MET A 86 11.35 -9.07 -5.81
CA MET A 86 11.06 -8.19 -4.68
C MET A 86 9.56 -7.95 -4.52
N VAL A 87 9.12 -7.87 -3.26
CA VAL A 87 7.73 -7.63 -2.86
C VAL A 87 7.63 -6.29 -2.15
N MET A 88 6.70 -5.44 -2.56
CA MET A 88 6.36 -4.18 -1.90
C MET A 88 5.12 -4.32 -1.04
N HIS A 89 5.21 -3.92 0.22
CA HIS A 89 4.10 -3.73 1.13
C HIS A 89 3.75 -2.23 1.26
N GLY A 90 2.57 -1.94 1.82
CA GLY A 90 2.14 -0.58 2.06
C GLY A 90 1.95 0.27 0.79
N SER A 91 1.67 -0.35 -0.35
CA SER A 91 1.68 0.28 -1.67
C SER A 91 0.33 0.83 -2.13
N SER A 92 -0.68 0.87 -1.26
CA SER A 92 -1.96 1.52 -1.58
C SER A 92 -1.74 3.02 -1.84
N SER A 93 -2.35 3.53 -2.90
CA SER A 93 -2.18 4.92 -3.34
C SER A 93 -3.21 5.89 -2.75
N VAL A 94 -4.21 5.36 -2.05
CA VAL A 94 -5.25 6.13 -1.36
C VAL A 94 -5.87 7.19 -2.28
N PRO A 95 -6.58 6.78 -3.35
CA PRO A 95 -7.12 7.71 -4.34
C PRO A 95 -8.07 8.73 -3.71
N GLN A 96 -7.91 10.00 -4.06
CA GLN A 96 -8.71 11.09 -3.50
C GLN A 96 -10.18 10.93 -3.85
N GLU A 97 -10.49 10.45 -5.05
CA GLU A 97 -11.86 10.19 -5.49
C GLU A 97 -12.59 9.21 -4.58
N LEU A 98 -11.88 8.22 -4.04
CA LEU A 98 -12.47 7.25 -3.10
C LEU A 98 -12.69 7.88 -1.72
N GLN A 99 -11.78 8.76 -1.25
CA GLN A 99 -12.01 9.55 -0.03
C GLN A 99 -13.23 10.46 -0.18
N ASP A 100 -13.35 11.13 -1.32
CA ASP A 100 -14.48 12.03 -1.63
C ASP A 100 -15.81 11.27 -1.62
N ILE A 101 -15.86 10.06 -2.21
CA ILE A 101 -17.05 9.21 -2.18
C ILE A 101 -17.40 8.82 -0.73
N ILE A 102 -16.44 8.42 0.08
CA ILE A 102 -16.67 8.07 1.48
C ILE A 102 -17.21 9.26 2.25
N ASN A 103 -16.58 10.43 2.13
CA ASN A 103 -16.93 11.63 2.89
C ASN A 103 -18.26 12.24 2.43
N ALA A 104 -18.53 12.27 1.13
CA ALA A 104 -19.81 12.73 0.59
C ALA A 104 -21.00 11.86 1.04
N ASN A 105 -20.75 10.64 1.47
CA ASN A 105 -21.79 9.68 1.88
C ASN A 105 -21.74 9.34 3.39
N GLY A 106 -21.45 10.35 4.22
CA GLY A 106 -21.52 10.26 5.68
C GLY A 106 -20.28 9.66 6.33
N GLY A 107 -19.14 9.63 5.62
CA GLY A 107 -17.85 9.35 6.21
C GLY A 107 -17.17 10.62 6.71
N GLU A 108 -16.18 10.45 7.59
CA GLU A 108 -15.33 11.52 8.14
C GLU A 108 -13.87 11.13 8.04
N MET A 109 -13.47 10.61 6.87
CA MET A 109 -12.09 10.22 6.63
C MET A 109 -11.20 11.46 6.54
N PRO A 110 -10.17 11.61 7.42
CA PRO A 110 -9.25 12.73 7.33
C PRO A 110 -8.48 12.71 6.01
N GLN A 111 -8.07 13.89 5.55
CA GLN A 111 -7.28 14.01 4.33
C GLN A 111 -5.95 13.25 4.46
N THR A 112 -5.70 12.36 3.54
CA THR A 112 -4.49 11.54 3.52
C THR A 112 -4.11 11.17 2.09
N TRP A 113 -2.85 10.79 1.88
CA TRP A 113 -2.32 10.34 0.60
C TRP A 113 -1.56 9.03 0.80
N GLY A 114 -1.51 8.24 -0.25
CA GLY A 114 -0.78 6.99 -0.28
C GLY A 114 0.48 7.07 -1.14
N THR A 115 0.98 5.90 -1.52
CA THR A 115 2.17 5.76 -2.35
C THR A 115 1.85 6.14 -3.81
N PRO A 116 2.64 7.03 -4.43
CA PRO A 116 2.44 7.40 -5.83
C PRO A 116 2.57 6.19 -6.77
N VAL A 117 1.64 6.08 -7.72
CA VAL A 117 1.61 4.94 -8.67
C VAL A 117 2.81 4.93 -9.61
N ASP A 118 3.27 6.09 -10.04
CA ASP A 118 4.45 6.26 -10.89
C ASP A 118 5.75 5.77 -10.21
N GLU A 119 5.89 5.97 -8.90
CA GLU A 119 7.01 5.40 -8.14
C GLU A 119 6.91 3.87 -8.02
N ILE A 120 5.69 3.32 -7.88
CA ILE A 120 5.47 1.87 -7.91
C ILE A 120 5.90 1.29 -9.27
N VAL A 121 5.46 1.93 -10.36
CA VAL A 121 5.84 1.53 -11.73
C VAL A 121 7.36 1.58 -11.93
N GLU A 122 8.03 2.59 -11.39
CA GLU A 122 9.49 2.66 -11.42
C GLU A 122 10.14 1.51 -10.63
N GLY A 123 9.59 1.16 -9.47
CA GLY A 123 10.04 -0.01 -8.70
C GLY A 123 9.91 -1.32 -9.48
N ILE A 124 8.83 -1.49 -10.25
CA ILE A 124 8.60 -2.67 -11.10
C ILE A 124 9.70 -2.81 -12.16
N LYS A 125 10.16 -1.72 -12.76
CA LYS A 125 11.27 -1.72 -13.72
C LYS A 125 12.58 -2.20 -13.10
N HIS A 126 12.71 -2.11 -11.77
CA HIS A 126 13.89 -2.47 -11.01
C HIS A 126 13.77 -3.73 -10.15
N GLY A 127 12.88 -4.67 -10.53
CA GLY A 127 12.83 -6.00 -9.92
C GLY A 127 11.73 -6.24 -8.91
N VAL A 128 10.88 -5.25 -8.63
CA VAL A 128 9.63 -5.50 -7.90
C VAL A 128 8.70 -6.35 -8.79
N ARG A 129 8.15 -7.42 -8.23
CA ARG A 129 7.28 -8.37 -8.97
C ARG A 129 5.95 -8.61 -8.26
N LYS A 130 5.84 -8.19 -7.00
CA LYS A 130 4.61 -8.27 -6.22
C LYS A 130 4.39 -6.95 -5.51
N VAL A 131 3.20 -6.38 -5.70
CA VAL A 131 2.77 -5.13 -5.06
C VAL A 131 1.51 -5.43 -4.24
N ASN A 132 1.52 -5.14 -2.95
CA ASN A 132 0.38 -5.36 -2.07
C ASN A 132 -0.46 -4.11 -1.97
N ILE A 133 -1.71 -4.19 -2.46
CA ILE A 133 -2.69 -3.10 -2.44
C ILE A 133 -3.95 -3.62 -1.75
N ASP A 134 -4.32 -3.05 -0.62
CA ASP A 134 -5.49 -3.44 0.16
C ASP A 134 -6.41 -2.23 0.45
N THR A 135 -5.86 -1.15 1.00
CA THR A 135 -6.62 0.03 1.42
C THR A 135 -7.48 0.59 0.29
N ASP A 136 -6.96 0.68 -0.94
CA ASP A 136 -7.71 1.20 -2.10
C ASP A 136 -8.96 0.35 -2.39
N CYS A 137 -8.84 -0.97 -2.27
CA CYS A 137 -9.97 -1.89 -2.43
C CYS A 137 -11.01 -1.74 -1.31
N ARG A 138 -10.55 -1.62 -0.07
CA ARG A 138 -11.44 -1.37 1.08
C ARG A 138 -12.19 -0.05 0.94
N MET A 139 -11.52 1.01 0.50
CA MET A 139 -12.13 2.33 0.29
C MET A 139 -13.21 2.27 -0.81
N ALA A 140 -12.95 1.57 -1.91
CA ALA A 140 -13.92 1.40 -2.98
C ALA A 140 -15.19 0.69 -2.49
N ILE A 141 -15.04 -0.40 -1.75
CA ILE A 141 -16.16 -1.16 -1.16
C ILE A 141 -16.93 -0.29 -0.17
N SER A 142 -16.22 0.31 0.79
CA SER A 142 -16.84 1.11 1.85
C SER A 142 -17.56 2.35 1.31
N GLY A 143 -16.97 3.02 0.33
CA GLY A 143 -17.57 4.17 -0.34
C GLY A 143 -18.89 3.82 -1.04
N GLN A 144 -18.93 2.70 -1.76
CA GLN A 144 -20.13 2.24 -2.43
C GLN A 144 -21.22 1.77 -1.45
N PHE A 145 -20.86 1.10 -0.37
CA PHE A 145 -21.83 0.74 0.67
C PHE A 145 -22.49 1.98 1.26
N ARG A 146 -21.68 2.97 1.67
CA ARG A 146 -22.20 4.23 2.21
C ARG A 146 -23.13 4.93 1.23
N LYS A 147 -22.70 5.05 -0.04
CA LYS A 147 -23.48 5.71 -1.10
C LYS A 147 -24.84 5.05 -1.27
N ILE A 148 -24.89 3.74 -1.47
CA ILE A 148 -26.13 3.03 -1.76
C ILE A 148 -27.08 3.06 -0.56
N LEU A 149 -26.57 2.85 0.66
CA LEU A 149 -27.38 2.86 1.87
C LEU A 149 -27.90 4.26 2.22
N LEU A 150 -27.19 5.31 1.83
CA LEU A 150 -27.68 6.68 1.98
C LEU A 150 -28.75 7.03 0.94
N GLU A 151 -28.55 6.65 -0.33
CA GLU A 151 -29.47 6.91 -1.43
C GLU A 151 -30.76 6.06 -1.35
N LYS A 152 -30.62 4.80 -0.92
CA LYS A 152 -31.71 3.82 -0.88
C LYS A 152 -32.00 3.39 0.57
N LYS A 153 -32.58 4.29 1.34
CA LYS A 153 -32.81 4.10 2.79
C LYS A 153 -33.67 2.89 3.15
N THR A 154 -34.47 2.37 2.21
CA THR A 154 -35.30 1.17 2.40
C THR A 154 -34.64 -0.12 1.99
N GLU A 155 -33.42 -0.03 1.45
CA GLU A 155 -32.71 -1.23 1.00
C GLU A 155 -32.15 -2.01 2.19
N PHE A 156 -32.47 -3.29 2.25
CA PHE A 156 -32.01 -4.19 3.29
C PHE A 156 -31.31 -5.46 2.75
N ASP A 157 -31.44 -5.73 1.44
CA ASP A 157 -30.85 -6.92 0.83
C ASP A 157 -29.37 -6.69 0.53
N PRO A 158 -28.43 -7.41 1.22
CA PRO A 158 -26.99 -7.26 1.01
C PRO A 158 -26.55 -7.40 -0.45
N ARG A 159 -27.20 -8.23 -1.23
CA ARG A 159 -26.89 -8.44 -2.65
C ARG A 159 -27.02 -7.16 -3.49
N LYS A 160 -27.87 -6.22 -3.08
CA LYS A 160 -28.13 -4.97 -3.77
C LYS A 160 -27.02 -3.92 -3.58
N PHE A 161 -26.26 -4.00 -2.47
CA PHE A 161 -25.13 -3.10 -2.25
C PHE A 161 -23.76 -3.80 -2.34
N THR A 162 -23.70 -5.14 -2.16
CA THR A 162 -22.45 -5.89 -2.36
C THR A 162 -22.04 -5.92 -3.83
N LYS A 163 -22.98 -6.15 -4.76
CA LYS A 163 -22.65 -6.21 -6.18
C LYS A 163 -22.01 -4.92 -6.71
N PRO A 164 -22.59 -3.72 -6.51
CA PRO A 164 -21.95 -2.46 -6.91
C PRO A 164 -20.63 -2.19 -6.20
N ALA A 165 -20.46 -2.65 -4.95
CA ALA A 165 -19.22 -2.51 -4.22
C ALA A 165 -18.11 -3.39 -4.82
N THR A 166 -18.45 -4.62 -5.23
CA THR A 166 -17.53 -5.50 -5.96
C THR A 166 -17.13 -4.90 -7.30
N ASP A 167 -18.07 -4.31 -8.04
CA ASP A 167 -17.80 -3.66 -9.32
C ASP A 167 -16.85 -2.47 -9.14
N ALA A 168 -17.03 -1.67 -8.08
CA ALA A 168 -16.12 -0.57 -7.75
C ALA A 168 -14.70 -1.07 -7.39
N MET A 169 -14.60 -2.17 -6.64
CA MET A 169 -13.31 -2.78 -6.34
C MET A 169 -12.64 -3.31 -7.60
N GLN A 170 -13.40 -3.91 -8.52
CA GLN A 170 -12.89 -4.39 -9.81
C GLN A 170 -12.22 -3.25 -10.60
N VAL A 171 -12.85 -2.08 -10.67
CA VAL A 171 -12.28 -0.89 -11.34
C VAL A 171 -10.92 -0.50 -10.72
N VAL A 172 -10.81 -0.55 -9.39
CA VAL A 172 -9.52 -0.29 -8.71
C VAL A 172 -8.49 -1.33 -9.12
N CYS A 173 -8.83 -2.61 -9.10
CA CYS A 173 -7.91 -3.68 -9.50
C CYS A 173 -7.46 -3.51 -10.96
N GLU A 174 -8.39 -3.29 -11.89
CA GLU A 174 -8.09 -3.07 -13.31
C GLU A 174 -7.11 -1.91 -13.48
N SER A 175 -7.37 -0.75 -12.86
CA SER A 175 -6.49 0.42 -12.94
C SER A 175 -5.06 0.17 -12.43
N ARG A 176 -4.89 -0.79 -11.51
CA ARG A 176 -3.57 -1.16 -10.98
C ARG A 176 -2.84 -2.16 -11.87
N TYR A 177 -3.55 -2.98 -12.63
CA TYR A 177 -2.95 -3.88 -13.61
C TYR A 177 -2.59 -3.17 -14.92
N GLU A 178 -3.28 -2.08 -15.25
CA GLU A 178 -3.03 -1.28 -16.45
C GLU A 178 -1.90 -0.23 -16.26
N ALA A 179 -1.54 0.08 -15.02
CA ALA A 179 -0.48 1.02 -14.71
C ALA A 179 0.90 0.35 -14.81
#